data_d8c1d55ab6e3f2c9ad4b016a7587eda4
#
_entry.id   d8c1d55ab6e3f2c9ad4b016a7587eda4
#
_cell.length_a   1.000
_cell.length_b   1.000
_cell.length_c   1.000
_cell.angle_alpha   90.00
_cell.angle_beta   90.00
_cell.angle_gamma   90.00
#
_symmetry.space_group_name_H-M   'P 1'
#
loop_
_entity.id
_entity.type
_entity.pdbx_description
1 polymer ?
#
loop_
_entity_poly.entity_id
_entity_poly.type
_entity_poly.pdbx_seq_one_letter_code
_entity_poly.pdbx_strand_id
1 'polypeptide(L)'
;MKFMTIVKGKEGYGFPPQELFDAIAELGKEATEDGTMLSTGGLLPTKIVGVRVRIDNGEITVTDGPFAEAKEVVGGFAIFDLKSKEEAVEAAVRFMELHKKYWPGWEGETEVRQMMDVPPPTA
;
A
#
# COMPACT_ATOMS: atom_id res chain seq x y z
N MET A 1 -13.82 10.31 7.72
CA MET A 1 -13.94 9.23 6.72
C MET A 1 -12.62 8.50 6.63
N LYS A 2 -12.65 7.20 6.63
CA LYS A 2 -11.43 6.40 6.52
C LYS A 2 -11.16 5.98 5.09
N PHE A 3 -9.93 6.16 4.67
CA PHE A 3 -9.46 5.76 3.34
C PHE A 3 -8.23 4.87 3.46
N MET A 4 -8.15 3.88 2.60
CA MET A 4 -6.93 3.10 2.44
C MET A 4 -6.27 3.47 1.12
N THR A 5 -4.99 3.73 1.17
CA THR A 5 -4.16 3.86 -0.03
C THR A 5 -3.37 2.57 -0.19
N ILE A 6 -3.38 2.01 -1.38
CA ILE A 6 -2.79 0.70 -1.67
C ILE A 6 -1.79 0.89 -2.80
N VAL A 7 -0.52 0.65 -2.49
CA VAL A 7 0.57 0.79 -3.47
C VAL A 7 0.74 -0.51 -4.23
N LYS A 8 0.68 -0.44 -5.54
CA LYS A 8 0.80 -1.61 -6.42
C LYS A 8 1.89 -1.38 -7.46
N GLY A 9 2.61 -2.42 -7.78
CA GLY A 9 3.63 -2.37 -8.82
C GLY A 9 4.10 -3.76 -9.18
N LYS A 10 4.95 -3.82 -10.21
CA LYS A 10 5.62 -5.07 -10.57
C LYS A 10 6.69 -5.38 -9.54
N GLU A 11 6.88 -6.65 -9.26
CA GLU A 11 8.08 -7.08 -8.54
C GLU A 11 9.27 -7.09 -9.50
N GLY A 12 10.47 -6.97 -8.95
CA GLY A 12 11.69 -7.03 -9.74
C GLY A 12 12.49 -5.73 -9.81
N TYR A 13 11.96 -4.65 -9.25
CA TYR A 13 12.72 -3.39 -9.14
C TYR A 13 13.76 -3.42 -8.03
N GLY A 14 13.75 -4.45 -7.19
CA GLY A 14 14.58 -4.52 -6.00
C GLY A 14 14.00 -3.68 -4.86
N PHE A 15 14.86 -3.38 -3.89
CA PHE A 15 14.45 -2.54 -2.78
C PHE A 15 14.51 -1.05 -3.15
N PRO A 16 13.60 -0.24 -2.60
CA PRO A 16 13.65 1.20 -2.82
C PRO A 16 14.98 1.80 -2.33
N PRO A 17 15.47 2.87 -2.99
CA PRO A 17 16.65 3.59 -2.49
C PRO A 17 16.42 4.11 -1.07
N GLN A 18 17.48 4.21 -0.28
CA GLN A 18 17.42 4.70 1.09
C GLN A 18 16.80 6.08 1.19
N GLU A 19 17.08 6.94 0.22
CA GLU A 19 16.53 8.29 0.16
C GLU A 19 14.99 8.29 0.09
N LEU A 20 14.43 7.32 -0.63
CA LEU A 20 12.97 7.17 -0.70
C LEU A 20 12.41 6.70 0.64
N PHE A 21 13.04 5.72 1.28
CA PHE A 21 12.63 5.28 2.62
C PHE A 21 12.64 6.43 3.61
N ASP A 22 13.70 7.25 3.60
CA ASP A 22 13.81 8.40 4.50
C ASP A 22 12.70 9.43 4.24
N ALA A 23 12.41 9.71 2.98
CA ALA A 23 11.36 10.65 2.60
C ALA A 23 9.96 10.14 2.99
N ILE A 24 9.71 8.86 2.78
CA ILE A 24 8.44 8.23 3.19
C ILE A 24 8.28 8.26 4.71
N ALA A 25 9.35 7.97 5.43
CA ALA A 25 9.34 7.99 6.90
C ALA A 25 8.99 9.40 7.42
N GLU A 26 9.57 10.43 6.82
CA GLU A 26 9.28 11.82 7.20
C GLU A 26 7.84 12.20 6.89
N LEU A 27 7.33 11.84 5.72
CA LEU A 27 5.94 12.08 5.35
C LEU A 27 4.98 11.37 6.31
N GLY A 28 5.29 10.12 6.66
CA GLY A 28 4.50 9.34 7.61
C GLY A 28 4.52 9.92 9.01
N LYS A 29 5.66 10.43 9.45
CA LYS A 29 5.79 11.09 10.74
C LYS A 29 4.88 12.32 10.83
N GLU A 30 4.90 13.17 9.81
CA GLU A 30 4.04 14.35 9.75
C GLU A 30 2.56 13.97 9.81
N ALA A 31 2.15 12.98 9.03
CA ALA A 31 0.75 12.54 8.97
C ALA A 31 0.31 11.85 10.27
N THR A 32 1.22 11.20 10.97
CA THR A 32 0.94 10.58 12.27
C THR A 32 0.80 11.66 13.35
N GLU A 33 1.67 12.64 13.34
CA GLU A 33 1.64 13.74 14.30
C GLU A 33 0.38 14.60 14.17
N ASP A 34 -0.10 14.83 12.94
CA ASP A 34 -1.33 15.61 12.74
C ASP A 34 -2.60 14.77 12.89
N GLY A 35 -2.46 13.47 13.15
CA GLY A 35 -3.59 12.57 13.39
C GLY A 35 -4.30 12.06 12.14
N THR A 36 -3.83 12.39 10.95
CA THR A 36 -4.50 11.95 9.71
C THR A 36 -4.16 10.53 9.33
N MET A 37 -2.93 10.05 9.59
CA MET A 37 -2.56 8.68 9.29
C MET A 37 -2.74 7.79 10.52
N LEU A 38 -3.56 6.75 10.39
CA LEU A 38 -3.87 5.83 11.48
C LEU A 38 -2.95 4.61 11.48
N SER A 39 -2.55 4.14 10.31
CA SER A 39 -1.73 2.95 10.16
C SER A 39 -1.03 2.94 8.81
N THR A 40 0.11 2.30 8.72
CA THR A 40 0.84 2.10 7.47
C THR A 40 1.73 0.87 7.57
N GLY A 41 2.07 0.29 6.44
CA GLY A 41 2.97 -0.83 6.38
C GLY A 41 3.48 -1.09 4.98
N GLY A 42 4.72 -1.56 4.89
CA GLY A 42 5.29 -2.09 3.67
C GLY A 42 5.23 -3.62 3.69
N LEU A 43 5.16 -4.22 2.53
CA LEU A 43 5.13 -5.67 2.39
C LEU A 43 6.43 -6.15 1.76
N LEU A 44 6.91 -7.29 2.25
CA LEU A 44 8.06 -7.96 1.64
C LEU A 44 7.68 -8.52 0.27
N PRO A 45 8.66 -8.70 -0.63
CA PRO A 45 8.42 -9.35 -1.93
C PRO A 45 7.77 -10.72 -1.76
N THR A 46 6.91 -11.10 -2.70
CA THR A 46 6.15 -12.35 -2.61
C THR A 46 7.03 -13.60 -2.61
N LYS A 47 8.25 -13.50 -3.15
CA LYS A 47 9.21 -14.61 -3.13
C LYS A 47 9.76 -14.90 -1.74
N ILE A 48 9.71 -13.92 -0.81
CA ILE A 48 10.21 -14.10 0.55
C ILE A 48 9.16 -14.76 1.41
N VAL A 49 8.00 -14.11 1.57
CA VAL A 49 6.86 -14.69 2.25
C VAL A 49 5.60 -14.25 1.51
N GLY A 50 5.21 -15.00 0.50
CA GLY A 50 3.97 -14.74 -0.21
C GLY A 50 3.21 -16.04 -0.40
N VAL A 51 1.95 -16.06 0.01
CA VAL A 51 1.08 -17.23 -0.11
C VAL A 51 -0.29 -16.74 -0.56
N ARG A 52 -0.86 -17.43 -1.53
CA ARG A 52 -2.24 -17.21 -1.95
C ARG A 52 -3.11 -18.32 -1.45
N VAL A 53 -4.20 -17.96 -0.81
CA VAL A 53 -5.26 -18.91 -0.44
C VAL A 53 -6.48 -18.53 -1.27
N ARG A 54 -6.94 -19.44 -2.11
CA ARG A 54 -8.00 -19.18 -3.11
C ARG A 54 -9.15 -20.15 -2.94
N ILE A 55 -10.33 -19.68 -3.30
CA ILE A 55 -11.49 -20.54 -3.49
C ILE A 55 -11.73 -20.61 -5.00
N ASP A 56 -11.69 -21.81 -5.54
CA ASP A 56 -11.90 -22.08 -6.96
C ASP A 56 -12.78 -23.32 -7.11
N ASN A 57 -13.94 -23.17 -7.75
CA ASN A 57 -14.92 -24.23 -7.87
C ASN A 57 -15.30 -24.89 -6.53
N GLY A 58 -15.40 -24.07 -5.48
CA GLY A 58 -15.76 -24.56 -4.15
C GLY A 58 -14.62 -25.18 -3.37
N GLU A 59 -13.41 -25.21 -3.92
CA GLU A 59 -12.24 -25.77 -3.25
C GLU A 59 -11.27 -24.66 -2.83
N ILE A 60 -10.66 -24.85 -1.68
CA ILE A 60 -9.64 -23.94 -1.16
C ILE A 60 -8.27 -24.48 -1.55
N THR A 61 -7.47 -23.64 -2.22
CA THR A 61 -6.11 -23.97 -2.62
C THR A 61 -5.13 -22.99 -2.02
N VAL A 62 -3.93 -23.47 -1.69
CA VAL A 62 -2.84 -22.68 -1.12
C VAL A 62 -1.67 -22.74 -2.08
N THR A 63 -1.18 -21.58 -2.50
CA THR A 63 -0.09 -21.48 -3.47
C THR A 63 0.99 -20.58 -2.92
N ASP A 64 2.22 -21.08 -2.83
CA ASP A 64 3.37 -20.29 -2.40
C ASP A 64 3.81 -19.33 -3.52
N GLY A 65 4.36 -18.18 -3.11
CA GLY A 65 5.00 -17.27 -4.04
C GLY A 65 6.33 -17.79 -4.58
N PRO A 66 6.98 -17.10 -5.49
CA PRO A 66 6.58 -15.78 -6.01
C PRO A 66 5.38 -15.86 -6.95
N PHE A 67 4.69 -14.71 -7.10
CA PHE A 67 3.53 -14.61 -7.99
C PHE A 67 3.96 -13.99 -9.32
N ALA A 68 4.79 -14.71 -10.03
CA ALA A 68 5.42 -14.21 -11.27
C ALA A 68 4.41 -13.89 -12.38
N GLU A 69 3.24 -14.51 -12.37
CA GLU A 69 2.19 -14.27 -13.34
C GLU A 69 1.39 -13.00 -13.06
N ALA A 70 1.53 -12.43 -11.86
CA ALA A 70 0.83 -11.20 -11.52
C ALA A 70 1.49 -10.00 -12.19
N LYS A 71 0.70 -9.17 -12.84
CA LYS A 71 1.21 -7.92 -13.45
C LYS A 71 1.59 -6.90 -12.39
N GLU A 72 0.84 -6.88 -11.28
CA GLU A 72 1.07 -6.00 -10.16
C GLU A 72 0.83 -6.74 -8.87
N VAL A 73 1.63 -6.40 -7.86
CA VAL A 73 1.42 -6.90 -6.49
C VAL A 73 1.34 -5.72 -5.55
N VAL A 74 0.66 -5.91 -4.43
CA VAL A 74 0.57 -4.89 -3.39
C VAL A 74 1.92 -4.82 -2.67
N GLY A 75 2.51 -3.64 -2.64
CA GLY A 75 3.79 -3.41 -1.97
C GLY A 75 3.67 -2.69 -0.64
N GLY A 76 2.53 -2.11 -0.35
CA GLY A 76 2.31 -1.39 0.89
C GLY A 76 0.94 -0.75 0.95
N PHE A 77 0.63 -0.21 2.13
CA PHE A 77 -0.66 0.45 2.35
C PHE A 77 -0.55 1.51 3.43
N ALA A 78 -1.53 2.41 3.45
CA ALA A 78 -1.74 3.31 4.57
C ALA A 78 -3.24 3.51 4.79
N ILE A 79 -3.61 3.76 6.03
CA ILE A 79 -5.00 4.05 6.41
C ILE A 79 -5.03 5.46 6.98
N PHE A 80 -5.91 6.29 6.42
CA PHE A 80 -6.06 7.69 6.80
C PHE A 80 -7.48 7.97 7.29
N ASP A 81 -7.59 8.92 8.22
CA ASP A 81 -8.86 9.53 8.59
C ASP A 81 -8.86 10.96 8.04
N LEU A 82 -9.64 11.20 7.00
CA LEU A 82 -9.64 12.45 6.24
C LEU A 82 -11.07 12.95 6.05
N LYS A 83 -11.18 14.22 5.67
CA LYS A 83 -12.48 14.86 5.50
C LYS A 83 -13.13 14.57 4.16
N SER A 84 -12.32 14.23 3.15
CA SER A 84 -12.83 14.07 1.79
C SER A 84 -11.96 13.12 0.97
N LYS A 85 -12.52 12.63 -0.12
CA LYS A 85 -11.79 11.85 -1.12
C LYS A 85 -10.65 12.69 -1.71
N GLU A 86 -10.86 13.96 -1.90
CA GLU A 86 -9.87 14.87 -2.46
C GLU A 86 -8.61 14.94 -1.60
N GLU A 87 -8.75 14.96 -0.29
CA GLU A 87 -7.61 14.92 0.62
C GLU A 87 -6.86 13.59 0.52
N ALA A 88 -7.58 12.48 0.33
CA ALA A 88 -6.96 11.18 0.16
C ALA A 88 -6.17 11.10 -1.16
N VAL A 89 -6.71 11.69 -2.22
CA VAL A 89 -6.00 11.78 -3.51
C VAL A 89 -4.74 12.63 -3.37
N GLU A 90 -4.79 13.75 -2.66
CA GLU A 90 -3.61 14.57 -2.41
C GLU A 90 -2.53 13.80 -1.67
N ALA A 91 -2.92 13.02 -0.65
CA ALA A 91 -1.97 12.19 0.08
C ALA A 91 -1.31 11.15 -0.84
N ALA A 92 -2.08 10.51 -1.71
CA ALA A 92 -1.56 9.55 -2.68
C ALA A 92 -0.62 10.21 -3.69
N VAL A 93 -0.98 11.39 -4.20
CA VAL A 93 -0.14 12.13 -5.15
C VAL A 93 1.19 12.52 -4.50
N ARG A 94 1.18 13.04 -3.28
CA ARG A 94 2.41 13.40 -2.56
C ARG A 94 3.32 12.19 -2.38
N PHE A 95 2.76 11.05 -2.03
CA PHE A 95 3.49 9.79 -1.89
C PHE A 95 4.12 9.37 -3.22
N MET A 96 3.37 9.44 -4.32
CA MET A 96 3.88 9.09 -5.64
C MET A 96 4.93 10.07 -6.16
N GLU A 97 4.83 11.34 -5.81
CA GLU A 97 5.84 12.34 -6.15
C GLU A 97 7.20 12.00 -5.53
N LEU A 98 7.20 11.44 -4.32
CA LEU A 98 8.43 10.97 -3.69
C LEU A 98 9.07 9.83 -4.49
N HIS A 99 8.27 8.91 -4.99
CA HIS A 99 8.76 7.81 -5.85
C HIS A 99 9.35 8.36 -7.14
N LYS A 100 8.66 9.30 -7.77
CA LYS A 100 9.14 9.93 -8.98
C LYS A 100 10.48 10.62 -8.78
N LYS A 101 10.66 11.29 -7.65
CA LYS A 101 11.88 12.03 -7.33
C LYS A 101 13.04 11.13 -6.95
N TYR A 102 12.81 10.15 -6.08
CA TYR A 102 13.88 9.38 -5.45
C TYR A 102 14.09 7.99 -6.03
N TRP A 103 13.19 7.53 -6.90
CA TRP A 103 13.31 6.22 -7.55
C TRP A 103 13.01 6.32 -9.04
N PRO A 104 13.90 6.99 -9.81
CA PRO A 104 13.71 7.14 -11.25
C PRO A 104 13.57 5.78 -11.93
N GLY A 105 12.60 5.66 -12.83
CA GLY A 105 12.33 4.43 -13.55
C GLY A 105 11.36 3.47 -12.89
N TRP A 106 11.06 3.65 -11.60
CA TRP A 106 10.01 2.86 -10.97
C TRP A 106 8.63 3.27 -11.51
N GLU A 107 7.82 2.28 -11.83
CA GLU A 107 6.44 2.47 -12.26
C GLU A 107 5.50 1.68 -11.38
N GLY A 108 4.39 2.29 -11.03
CA GLY A 108 3.38 1.67 -10.21
C GLY A 108 2.20 2.61 -10.04
N GLU A 109 1.27 2.21 -9.18
CA GLU A 109 0.11 3.04 -8.88
C GLU A 109 -0.21 2.98 -7.39
N THR A 110 -0.91 4.02 -6.93
CA THR A 110 -1.52 4.02 -5.62
C THR A 110 -3.02 4.09 -5.81
N GLU A 111 -3.72 3.05 -5.40
CA GLU A 111 -5.18 3.00 -5.42
C GLU A 111 -5.72 3.62 -4.14
N VAL A 112 -6.72 4.47 -4.26
CA VAL A 112 -7.39 5.10 -3.12
C VAL A 112 -8.77 4.47 -2.96
N ARG A 113 -9.07 3.90 -1.79
CA ARG A 113 -10.34 3.25 -1.51
C ARG A 113 -10.92 3.78 -0.20
N GLN A 114 -12.16 4.20 -0.22
CA GLN A 114 -12.86 4.53 1.02
C GLN A 114 -13.20 3.23 1.75
N MET A 115 -12.91 3.18 3.04
CA MET A 115 -13.23 2.01 3.86
C MET A 115 -14.67 2.07 4.31
N MET A 116 -15.28 0.90 4.42
CA MET A 116 -16.62 0.79 4.97
C MET A 116 -16.60 1.18 6.44
N ASP A 117 -17.61 1.92 6.86
CA ASP A 117 -17.80 2.25 8.27
C ASP A 117 -18.56 1.10 8.93
N VAL A 118 -17.80 0.12 9.38
CA VAL A 118 -18.36 -1.08 10.00
C VAL A 118 -18.27 -0.93 11.52
N PRO A 119 -19.37 -1.03 12.25
CA PRO A 119 -19.30 -0.97 13.71
C PRO A 119 -18.45 -2.13 14.24
N PRO A 120 -17.73 -1.92 15.36
CA PRO A 120 -16.94 -2.99 15.96
C PRO A 120 -17.83 -4.16 16.36
N PRO A 121 -17.34 -5.40 16.27
CA PRO A 121 -18.12 -6.55 16.67
C PRO A 121 -18.50 -6.45 18.15
N THR A 122 -19.77 -6.70 18.44
CA THR A 122 -20.24 -6.76 19.83
C THR A 122 -19.85 -8.09 20.42
N ALA A 123 -19.27 -8.05 21.62
CA ALA A 123 -18.87 -9.26 22.33
C ALA A 123 -20.10 -10.07 22.77
#